data_cee9f95fa7bc234f3eb3938f04c7e051
#
_entry.id   cee9f95fa7bc234f3eb3938f04c7e051
#
_cell.length_a   1.000
_cell.length_b   1.000
_cell.length_c   1.000
_cell.angle_alpha   90.00
_cell.angle_beta   90.00
_cell.angle_gamma   90.00
#
_symmetry.space_group_name_H-M   'P 1'
#
loop_
_entity.id
_entity.type
_entity.pdbx_description
1 polymer ?
#
loop_
_entity_poly.entity_id
_entity_poly.type
_entity_poly.pdbx_seq_one_letter_code
_entity_poly.pdbx_strand_id
1 'polypeptide(L)'
;MKFDVVGIDMPCLDFAVNVDHFPEPNGGERIRELSWQGGGKVATGLVAAARLGARCAVLGAVGSDSYGRFCEKDFIRHGIDTGGLLMREGRSTSLSVVLSNRETMGRAIIYNLGTAEKMTKEELPLEAVKNARYLHLAMLDDVAVEAAKAARQAGVKVF
;
A
#
# COMPACT_ATOMS: atom_id res chain seq x y z
N MET A 1 20.97 -12.08 2.46
CA MET A 1 19.65 -11.42 2.51
C MET A 1 19.23 -11.02 1.11
N LYS A 2 18.00 -11.37 0.71
CA LYS A 2 17.47 -11.06 -0.62
C LYS A 2 16.96 -9.61 -0.69
N PHE A 3 16.31 -9.14 0.39
CA PHE A 3 15.71 -7.81 0.46
C PHE A 3 16.31 -6.95 1.57
N ASP A 4 16.32 -5.64 1.36
CA ASP A 4 16.66 -4.68 2.40
C ASP A 4 15.42 -4.38 3.24
N VAL A 5 14.25 -4.20 2.61
CA VAL A 5 12.96 -4.00 3.31
C VAL A 5 11.89 -4.91 2.72
N VAL A 6 11.20 -5.64 3.57
CA VAL A 6 9.94 -6.32 3.24
C VAL A 6 8.81 -5.63 3.99
N GLY A 7 7.72 -5.32 3.32
CA GLY A 7 6.58 -4.67 3.93
C GLY A 7 5.29 -5.44 3.74
N ILE A 8 4.42 -5.45 4.76
CA ILE A 8 3.09 -6.06 4.70
C ILE A 8 2.04 -4.96 4.71
N ASP A 9 1.21 -4.91 3.67
CA ASP A 9 0.16 -3.89 3.51
C ASP A 9 -1.10 -4.43 2.83
N MET A 10 -2.13 -3.61 2.83
CA MET A 10 -3.25 -3.64 1.89
C MET A 10 -3.13 -2.42 0.97
N PRO A 11 -2.41 -2.53 -0.15
CA PRO A 11 -2.25 -1.41 -1.07
C PRO A 11 -3.60 -0.94 -1.61
N CYS A 12 -3.71 0.36 -1.85
CA CYS A 12 -4.90 0.97 -2.42
C CYS A 12 -4.54 1.88 -3.61
N LEU A 13 -5.55 2.27 -4.37
CA LEU A 13 -5.43 3.34 -5.35
C LEU A 13 -5.90 4.65 -4.72
N ASP A 14 -5.09 5.69 -4.76
CA ASP A 14 -5.45 7.03 -4.34
C ASP A 14 -5.67 7.92 -5.56
N PHE A 15 -6.87 8.52 -5.66
CA PHE A 15 -7.16 9.65 -6.53
C PHE A 15 -6.82 10.92 -5.75
N ALA A 16 -5.68 11.52 -6.03
CA ALA A 16 -5.30 12.80 -5.44
C ALA A 16 -5.90 13.94 -6.26
N VAL A 17 -6.79 14.71 -5.65
CA VAL A 17 -7.58 15.78 -6.27
C VAL A 17 -7.28 17.09 -5.58
N ASN A 18 -6.76 18.07 -6.31
CA ASN A 18 -6.56 19.43 -5.82
C ASN A 18 -7.72 20.33 -6.25
N VAL A 19 -8.33 21.00 -5.28
CA VAL A 19 -9.40 21.99 -5.46
C VAL A 19 -9.02 23.30 -4.77
N ASP A 20 -9.64 24.41 -5.14
CA ASP A 20 -9.40 25.67 -4.43
C ASP A 20 -10.07 25.62 -3.04
N HIS A 21 -11.33 25.15 -2.97
CA HIS A 21 -12.06 24.90 -1.72
C HIS A 21 -12.84 23.60 -1.80
N PHE A 22 -13.26 23.08 -0.67
CA PHE A 22 -14.16 21.93 -0.65
C PHE A 22 -15.53 22.35 -1.17
N PRO A 23 -16.20 21.50 -1.98
CA PRO A 23 -17.52 21.82 -2.46
C PRO A 23 -18.53 21.93 -1.31
N GLU A 24 -19.41 22.94 -1.40
CA GLU A 24 -20.55 23.04 -0.50
C GLU A 24 -21.58 21.94 -0.77
N PRO A 25 -22.45 21.60 0.19
CA PRO A 25 -23.55 20.67 -0.03
C PRO A 25 -24.41 21.10 -1.24
N ASN A 26 -24.67 20.13 -2.14
CA ASN A 26 -25.36 20.33 -3.43
C ASN A 26 -24.63 21.26 -4.42
N GLY A 27 -23.39 21.64 -4.13
CA GLY A 27 -22.53 22.43 -4.99
C GLY A 27 -21.55 21.55 -5.79
N GLY A 28 -20.71 22.21 -6.57
CA GLY A 28 -19.60 21.61 -7.29
C GLY A 28 -18.36 22.49 -7.18
N GLU A 29 -17.19 21.87 -7.30
CA GLU A 29 -15.92 22.59 -7.31
C GLU A 29 -15.07 22.10 -8.47
N ARG A 30 -14.31 23.01 -9.07
CA ARG A 30 -13.44 22.70 -10.21
C ARG A 30 -12.18 21.99 -9.73
N ILE A 31 -11.91 20.80 -10.29
CA ILE A 31 -10.63 20.15 -10.11
C ILE A 31 -9.53 20.95 -10.81
N ARG A 32 -8.49 21.33 -10.05
CA ARG A 32 -7.30 22.00 -10.56
C ARG A 32 -6.25 21.01 -11.03
N GLU A 33 -6.12 19.91 -10.30
CA GLU A 33 -5.17 18.87 -10.62
C GLU A 33 -5.74 17.51 -10.16
N LEU A 34 -5.53 16.48 -10.96
CA LEU A 34 -5.91 15.10 -10.66
C LEU A 34 -4.72 14.20 -10.95
N SER A 35 -4.37 13.36 -10.01
CA SER A 35 -3.39 12.30 -10.23
C SER A 35 -3.85 10.99 -9.59
N TRP A 36 -3.36 9.89 -10.15
CA TRP A 36 -3.57 8.53 -9.64
C TRP A 36 -2.26 8.05 -9.05
N GLN A 37 -2.30 7.54 -7.83
CA GLN A 37 -1.11 7.13 -7.09
C GLN A 37 -1.37 5.81 -6.39
N GLY A 38 -0.34 4.98 -6.29
CA GLY A 38 -0.37 3.85 -5.37
C GLY A 38 -0.35 4.39 -3.93
N GLY A 39 -1.33 3.94 -3.14
CA GLY A 39 -1.49 4.28 -1.74
C GLY A 39 -1.29 3.07 -0.82
N GLY A 40 -1.37 3.34 0.47
CA GLY A 40 -1.07 2.38 1.54
C GLY A 40 0.07 2.88 2.41
N LYS A 41 -0.02 2.65 3.70
CA LYS A 41 0.95 3.18 4.67
C LYS A 41 2.34 2.60 4.46
N VAL A 42 2.43 1.26 4.39
CA VAL A 42 3.67 0.54 4.13
C VAL A 42 4.07 0.67 2.67
N ALA A 43 3.11 0.57 1.75
CA ALA A 43 3.35 0.69 0.31
C ALA A 43 4.09 1.98 -0.06
N THR A 44 3.64 3.12 0.46
CA THR A 44 4.31 4.41 0.26
C THR A 44 5.73 4.42 0.83
N GLY A 45 5.93 3.81 2.01
CA GLY A 45 7.26 3.66 2.62
C GLY A 45 8.20 2.79 1.78
N LEU A 46 7.69 1.70 1.20
CA LEU A 46 8.48 0.84 0.30
C LEU A 46 8.89 1.58 -0.98
N VAL A 47 7.99 2.37 -1.57
CA VAL A 47 8.31 3.19 -2.75
C VAL A 47 9.40 4.22 -2.41
N ALA A 48 9.29 4.88 -1.26
CA ALA A 48 10.32 5.82 -0.81
C ALA A 48 11.68 5.12 -0.61
N ALA A 49 11.70 3.96 0.07
CA ALA A 49 12.91 3.19 0.27
C ALA A 49 13.54 2.69 -1.06
N ALA A 50 12.71 2.20 -1.98
CA ALA A 50 13.16 1.75 -3.29
C ALA A 50 13.79 2.89 -4.11
N ARG A 51 13.19 4.08 -4.08
CA ARG A 51 13.77 5.28 -4.73
C ARG A 51 15.11 5.71 -4.14
N LEU A 52 15.38 5.35 -2.89
CA LEU A 52 16.68 5.56 -2.22
C LEU A 52 17.66 4.39 -2.46
N GLY A 53 17.31 3.43 -3.32
CA GLY A 53 18.18 2.32 -3.73
C GLY A 53 18.03 1.05 -2.89
N ALA A 54 17.06 0.96 -1.99
CA ALA A 54 16.81 -0.26 -1.23
C ALA A 54 16.10 -1.32 -2.12
N ARG A 55 16.47 -2.59 -1.94
CA ARG A 55 15.76 -3.72 -2.53
C ARG A 55 14.54 -4.04 -1.69
N CYS A 56 13.36 -3.75 -2.21
CA CYS A 56 12.11 -3.87 -1.50
C CYS A 56 11.23 -5.00 -2.04
N ALA A 57 10.40 -5.58 -1.17
CA ALA A 57 9.31 -6.46 -1.55
C ALA A 57 8.03 -6.10 -0.80
N VAL A 58 6.90 -6.18 -1.48
CA VAL A 58 5.57 -6.02 -0.89
C VAL A 58 4.91 -7.37 -0.71
N LEU A 59 4.35 -7.60 0.47
CA LEU A 59 3.49 -8.72 0.81
C LEU A 59 2.10 -8.16 1.12
N GLY A 60 1.05 -8.81 0.63
CA GLY A 60 -0.29 -8.34 0.88
C GLY A 60 -1.29 -8.84 -0.15
N ALA A 61 -2.43 -8.20 -0.23
CA ALA A 61 -3.47 -8.58 -1.19
C ALA A 61 -4.17 -7.35 -1.77
N VAL A 62 -4.54 -7.47 -3.05
CA VAL A 62 -5.38 -6.52 -3.80
C VAL A 62 -6.42 -7.32 -4.61
N GLY A 63 -7.45 -6.67 -5.13
CA GLY A 63 -8.38 -7.27 -6.05
C GLY A 63 -7.77 -7.50 -7.45
N SER A 64 -8.33 -8.43 -8.22
CA SER A 64 -7.94 -8.64 -9.63
C SER A 64 -8.54 -7.60 -10.59
N ASP A 65 -9.05 -6.49 -10.07
CA ASP A 65 -9.61 -5.37 -10.82
C ASP A 65 -8.54 -4.45 -11.44
N SER A 66 -8.98 -3.39 -12.11
CA SER A 66 -8.06 -2.42 -12.73
C SER A 66 -7.21 -1.67 -11.68
N TYR A 67 -7.74 -1.47 -10.48
CA TYR A 67 -7.05 -0.77 -9.40
C TYR A 67 -5.93 -1.62 -8.79
N GLY A 68 -6.17 -2.92 -8.57
CA GLY A 68 -5.15 -3.84 -8.11
C GLY A 68 -4.02 -4.01 -9.12
N ARG A 69 -4.37 -4.15 -10.40
CA ARG A 69 -3.37 -4.15 -11.49
C ARG A 69 -2.60 -2.85 -11.59
N PHE A 70 -3.22 -1.71 -11.28
CA PHE A 70 -2.50 -0.44 -11.18
C PHE A 70 -1.48 -0.47 -10.04
N CYS A 71 -1.88 -0.89 -8.84
CA CYS A 71 -1.00 -0.98 -7.68
C CYS A 71 0.21 -1.90 -7.96
N GLU A 72 -0.03 -3.08 -8.53
CA GLU A 72 1.03 -4.01 -8.91
C GLU A 72 2.02 -3.39 -9.90
N LYS A 73 1.52 -2.78 -10.99
CA LYS A 73 2.35 -2.10 -11.99
C LYS A 73 3.15 -0.94 -11.40
N ASP A 74 2.56 -0.21 -10.46
CA ASP A 74 3.24 0.90 -9.79
C ASP A 74 4.41 0.40 -8.94
N PHE A 75 4.25 -0.69 -8.19
CA PHE A 75 5.36 -1.34 -7.49
C PHE A 75 6.47 -1.81 -8.46
N ILE A 76 6.10 -2.50 -9.53
CA ILE A 76 7.06 -2.98 -10.55
C ILE A 76 7.83 -1.80 -11.15
N ARG A 77 7.15 -0.68 -11.47
CA ARG A 77 7.79 0.55 -11.98
C ARG A 77 8.82 1.11 -11.02
N HIS A 78 8.65 0.93 -9.72
CA HIS A 78 9.58 1.34 -8.68
C HIS A 78 10.61 0.27 -8.32
N GLY A 79 10.66 -0.86 -9.04
CA GLY A 79 11.61 -1.95 -8.80
C GLY A 79 11.33 -2.75 -7.52
N ILE A 80 10.10 -2.70 -7.02
CA ILE A 80 9.66 -3.46 -5.85
C ILE A 80 9.21 -4.85 -6.28
N ASP A 81 9.70 -5.89 -5.61
CA ASP A 81 9.29 -7.27 -5.83
C ASP A 81 7.83 -7.47 -5.39
N THR A 82 7.00 -7.93 -6.31
CA THR A 82 5.56 -8.18 -6.10
C THR A 82 5.22 -9.67 -5.98
N GLY A 83 6.20 -10.54 -5.88
CA GLY A 83 5.98 -12.01 -5.79
C GLY A 83 5.17 -12.46 -4.58
N GLY A 84 5.00 -11.60 -3.58
CA GLY A 84 4.15 -11.82 -2.41
C GLY A 84 2.86 -10.99 -2.40
N LEU A 85 2.53 -10.31 -3.52
CA LEU A 85 1.28 -9.56 -3.67
C LEU A 85 0.21 -10.46 -4.29
N LEU A 86 -0.80 -10.83 -3.50
CA LEU A 86 -1.89 -11.71 -3.93
C LEU A 86 -2.95 -10.93 -4.71
N MET A 87 -3.33 -11.45 -5.87
CA MET A 87 -4.43 -10.92 -6.69
C MET A 87 -5.70 -11.72 -6.40
N ARG A 88 -6.64 -11.13 -5.65
CA ARG A 88 -7.91 -11.79 -5.25
C ARG A 88 -8.90 -11.78 -6.42
N GLU A 89 -9.17 -12.95 -6.99
CA GLU A 89 -10.05 -13.09 -8.15
C GLU A 89 -11.49 -12.65 -7.82
N GLY A 90 -12.09 -11.86 -8.72
CA GLY A 90 -13.47 -11.37 -8.56
C GLY A 90 -13.66 -10.39 -7.39
N ARG A 91 -12.58 -9.89 -6.78
CA ARG A 91 -12.63 -8.92 -5.68
C ARG A 91 -12.16 -7.56 -6.16
N SER A 92 -12.60 -6.51 -5.44
CA SER A 92 -12.20 -5.13 -5.70
C SER A 92 -11.12 -4.65 -4.73
N THR A 93 -10.21 -3.84 -5.25
CA THR A 93 -9.15 -3.19 -4.49
C THR A 93 -9.69 -1.97 -3.74
N SER A 94 -9.12 -1.67 -2.59
CA SER A 94 -9.38 -0.44 -1.86
C SER A 94 -9.01 0.79 -2.70
N LEU A 95 -9.81 1.84 -2.59
CA LEU A 95 -9.52 3.13 -3.21
C LEU A 95 -9.85 4.29 -2.27
N SER A 96 -9.16 5.41 -2.48
CA SER A 96 -9.45 6.68 -1.81
C SER A 96 -9.54 7.81 -2.82
N VAL A 97 -10.41 8.78 -2.53
CA VAL A 97 -10.38 10.12 -3.15
C VAL A 97 -9.88 11.08 -2.09
N VAL A 98 -8.69 11.62 -2.31
CA VAL A 98 -8.04 12.56 -1.41
C VAL A 98 -8.22 13.96 -1.97
N LEU A 99 -9.15 14.72 -1.41
CA LEU A 99 -9.38 16.12 -1.76
C LEU A 99 -8.42 17.00 -0.97
N SER A 100 -7.57 17.76 -1.65
CA SER A 100 -6.67 18.75 -1.06
C SER A 100 -7.17 20.16 -1.37
N ASN A 101 -7.42 20.93 -0.31
CA ASN A 101 -7.87 22.31 -0.40
C ASN A 101 -6.65 23.24 -0.43
N ARG A 102 -6.52 24.05 -1.49
CA ARG A 102 -5.36 24.91 -1.70
C ARG A 102 -5.35 26.16 -0.81
N GLU A 103 -6.53 26.67 -0.42
CA GLU A 103 -6.63 27.86 0.43
C GLU A 103 -6.28 27.53 1.89
N THR A 104 -6.86 26.46 2.43
CA THR A 104 -6.68 26.09 3.84
C THR A 104 -5.52 25.13 4.07
N MET A 105 -4.92 24.58 3.01
CA MET A 105 -3.94 23.49 3.06
C MET A 105 -4.48 22.24 3.77
N GLY A 106 -5.80 22.14 3.91
CA GLY A 106 -6.49 21.03 4.51
C GLY A 106 -6.76 19.90 3.51
N ARG A 107 -7.16 18.75 4.01
CA ARG A 107 -7.59 17.62 3.19
C ARG A 107 -8.84 16.93 3.73
N ALA A 108 -9.63 16.37 2.83
CA ALA A 108 -10.69 15.42 3.13
C ALA A 108 -10.45 14.13 2.36
N ILE A 109 -10.80 12.98 2.95
CA ILE A 109 -10.60 11.68 2.33
C ILE A 109 -11.93 10.94 2.32
N ILE A 110 -12.33 10.49 1.13
CA ILE A 110 -13.45 9.58 0.93
C ILE A 110 -12.85 8.26 0.44
N TYR A 111 -13.20 7.15 1.08
CA TYR A 111 -12.59 5.87 0.75
C TYR A 111 -13.58 4.72 0.67
N ASN A 112 -13.22 3.70 -0.10
CA ASN A 112 -13.88 2.42 -0.16
C ASN A 112 -12.82 1.34 0.13
N LEU A 113 -13.10 0.47 1.10
CA LEU A 113 -12.17 -0.59 1.50
C LEU A 113 -12.03 -1.70 0.45
N GLY A 114 -12.91 -1.71 -0.56
CA GLY A 114 -12.96 -2.82 -1.51
C GLY A 114 -13.49 -4.11 -0.87
N THR A 115 -13.33 -5.21 -1.60
CA THR A 115 -13.75 -6.54 -1.15
C THR A 115 -12.59 -7.56 -1.15
N ALA A 116 -11.38 -7.15 -1.53
CA ALA A 116 -10.22 -7.99 -1.44
C ALA A 116 -9.92 -8.32 0.04
N GLU A 117 -9.88 -9.60 0.33
CA GLU A 117 -9.55 -10.09 1.67
C GLU A 117 -8.05 -9.96 1.90
N LYS A 118 -7.67 -9.62 3.14
CA LYS A 118 -6.26 -9.56 3.56
C LYS A 118 -5.58 -10.91 3.34
N MET A 119 -4.27 -10.87 3.21
CA MET A 119 -3.42 -12.06 3.30
C MET A 119 -3.67 -12.78 4.63
N THR A 120 -3.72 -14.10 4.62
CA THR A 120 -3.80 -14.93 5.83
C THR A 120 -2.41 -15.36 6.31
N LYS A 121 -2.31 -15.95 7.50
CA LYS A 121 -1.03 -16.47 8.02
C LYS A 121 -0.46 -17.60 7.15
N GLU A 122 -1.33 -18.43 6.62
CA GLU A 122 -0.99 -19.58 5.77
C GLU A 122 -0.45 -19.15 4.41
N GLU A 123 -0.87 -17.97 3.95
CA GLU A 123 -0.42 -17.35 2.69
C GLU A 123 0.86 -16.52 2.86
N LEU A 124 1.28 -16.24 4.10
CA LEU A 124 2.44 -15.40 4.39
C LEU A 124 3.74 -16.08 3.94
N PRO A 125 4.49 -15.50 2.97
CA PRO A 125 5.75 -16.06 2.51
C PRO A 125 6.86 -15.79 3.53
N LEU A 126 6.90 -16.56 4.62
CA LEU A 126 7.83 -16.40 5.74
C LEU A 126 9.30 -16.35 5.31
N GLU A 127 9.67 -17.04 4.23
CA GLU A 127 11.04 -17.00 3.72
C GLU A 127 11.42 -15.62 3.16
N ALA A 128 10.48 -14.86 2.60
CA ALA A 128 10.73 -13.49 2.21
C ALA A 128 11.00 -12.61 3.44
N VAL A 129 10.21 -12.78 4.49
CA VAL A 129 10.38 -12.09 5.78
C VAL A 129 11.73 -12.39 6.41
N LYS A 130 12.09 -13.68 6.54
CA LYS A 130 13.35 -14.13 7.17
C LYS A 130 14.61 -13.70 6.39
N ASN A 131 14.49 -13.49 5.08
CA ASN A 131 15.58 -13.08 4.20
C ASN A 131 15.68 -11.58 3.97
N ALA A 132 15.03 -10.76 4.80
CA ALA A 132 15.10 -9.31 4.80
C ALA A 132 16.06 -8.76 5.88
N ARG A 133 16.44 -7.49 5.76
CA ARG A 133 17.11 -6.75 6.84
C ARG A 133 16.09 -6.09 7.78
N TYR A 134 15.00 -5.61 7.19
CA TYR A 134 13.92 -4.91 7.90
C TYR A 134 12.56 -5.44 7.47
N LEU A 135 11.66 -5.57 8.43
CA LEU A 135 10.23 -5.81 8.22
C LEU A 135 9.46 -4.54 8.60
N HIS A 136 8.68 -4.01 7.65
CA HIS A 136 7.82 -2.84 7.84
C HIS A 136 6.36 -3.26 8.00
N LEU A 137 5.74 -2.84 9.09
CA LEU A 137 4.34 -3.15 9.44
C LEU A 137 3.60 -1.86 9.78
N ALA A 138 2.37 -1.70 9.32
CA ALA A 138 1.51 -0.56 9.67
C ALA A 138 0.34 -0.93 10.58
N MET A 139 0.08 -2.22 10.74
CA MET A 139 -1.03 -2.75 11.53
C MET A 139 -0.55 -3.88 12.43
N LEU A 140 -1.28 -4.09 13.53
CA LEU A 140 -1.01 -5.19 14.45
C LEU A 140 -2.18 -6.16 14.40
N ASP A 141 -2.17 -7.02 13.39
CA ASP A 141 -3.09 -8.14 13.24
C ASP A 141 -2.33 -9.47 13.33
N ASP A 142 -3.05 -10.57 13.20
CA ASP A 142 -2.50 -11.91 13.33
C ASP A 142 -1.36 -12.19 12.33
N VAL A 143 -1.46 -11.68 11.10
CA VAL A 143 -0.43 -11.84 10.06
C VAL A 143 0.82 -11.05 10.45
N ALA A 144 0.65 -9.81 10.89
CA ALA A 144 1.75 -8.96 11.34
C ALA A 144 2.45 -9.56 12.56
N VAL A 145 1.69 -10.11 13.51
CA VAL A 145 2.27 -10.79 14.70
C VAL A 145 3.08 -12.02 14.29
N GLU A 146 2.58 -12.85 13.38
CA GLU A 146 3.29 -14.02 12.88
C GLU A 146 4.57 -13.61 12.12
N ALA A 147 4.47 -12.63 11.23
CA ALA A 147 5.61 -12.08 10.51
C ALA A 147 6.68 -11.52 11.46
N ALA A 148 6.26 -10.77 12.49
CA ALA A 148 7.17 -10.18 13.47
C ALA A 148 7.90 -11.25 14.31
N LYS A 149 7.21 -12.34 14.70
CA LYS A 149 7.84 -13.48 15.38
C LYS A 149 8.91 -14.14 14.49
N ALA A 150 8.57 -14.44 13.25
CA ALA A 150 9.50 -15.04 12.29
C ALA A 150 10.70 -14.13 12.01
N ALA A 151 10.46 -12.83 11.83
CA ALA A 151 11.49 -11.80 11.65
C ALA A 151 12.47 -11.80 12.82
N ARG A 152 11.97 -11.72 14.05
CA ARG A 152 12.81 -11.69 15.26
C ARG A 152 13.66 -12.96 15.41
N GLN A 153 13.08 -14.14 15.15
CA GLN A 153 13.80 -15.42 15.19
C GLN A 153 14.96 -15.46 14.17
N ALA A 154 14.79 -14.80 13.03
CA ALA A 154 15.80 -14.70 11.98
C ALA A 154 16.76 -13.49 12.14
N GLY A 155 16.63 -12.68 13.20
CA GLY A 155 17.46 -11.50 13.42
C GLY A 155 17.07 -10.29 12.55
N VAL A 156 15.89 -10.32 11.92
CA VAL A 156 15.34 -9.21 11.12
C VAL A 156 14.78 -8.14 12.05
N LYS A 157 15.09 -6.87 11.78
CA LYS A 157 14.57 -5.74 12.54
C LYS A 157 13.14 -5.42 12.10
N VAL A 158 12.25 -5.15 13.07
CA VAL A 158 10.82 -4.86 12.83
C VAL A 158 10.52 -3.42 13.26
N PHE A 159 9.79 -2.68 12.42
CA PHE A 159 9.30 -1.32 12.72
C PHE A 159 7.92 -1.08 12.10
#